data_036b28a7823fefa59445774c9b5d36e5
#
_entry.id   036b28a7823fefa59445774c9b5d36e5
#
_cell.length_a   1.000
_cell.length_b   1.000
_cell.length_c   1.000
_cell.angle_alpha   90.00
_cell.angle_beta   90.00
_cell.angle_gamma   90.00
#
_symmetry.space_group_name_H-M   'P 1'
#
loop_
_entity.id
_entity.type
_entity.pdbx_description
1 polymer ?
#
loop_
_entity_poly.entity_id
_entity_poly.type
_entity_poly.pdbx_seq_one_letter_code
_entity_poly.pdbx_strand_id
1 'polypeptide(L)'
;VCDDEVAKDAIRSTLLKQVAPPGIKSSVVDVDKAVRVYNNPKYADTKCLLLFTNPTSVLRMVEAGVDIKSINIGGMSFKEGKHQITGAVSVNDEDIAAFKALNEKGIELEIRKVNTDKKVMLMDVLK
;
A
#
# COMPACT_ATOMS: atom_id res chain seq x y z
N VAL A 1 1.83 6.53 6.22
CA VAL A 1 0.57 5.96 5.71
C VAL A 1 -0.03 6.90 4.67
N CYS A 2 -0.28 6.38 3.49
CA CYS A 2 -0.78 7.13 2.34
C CYS A 2 -2.24 6.71 2.07
N ASP A 3 -3.18 7.42 2.63
CA ASP A 3 -4.60 7.08 2.49
C ASP A 3 -5.46 8.30 2.75
N ASP A 4 -6.36 8.62 1.80
CA ASP A 4 -7.20 9.81 1.88
C ASP A 4 -8.18 9.77 3.07
N GLU A 5 -8.77 8.60 3.33
CA GLU A 5 -9.73 8.45 4.42
C GLU A 5 -9.05 8.48 5.79
N VAL A 6 -7.93 7.79 5.94
CA VAL A 6 -7.16 7.77 7.20
C VAL A 6 -6.62 9.17 7.50
N ALA A 7 -6.18 9.92 6.49
CA ALA A 7 -5.68 11.28 6.66
C ALA A 7 -6.75 12.23 7.19
N LYS A 8 -8.02 11.98 6.88
CA LYS A 8 -9.15 12.77 7.37
C LYS A 8 -9.66 12.32 8.74
N ASP A 9 -9.24 11.13 9.19
CA ASP A 9 -9.66 10.56 10.47
C ASP A 9 -8.64 10.95 11.54
N ALA A 10 -8.97 11.93 12.38
CA ALA A 10 -8.07 12.45 13.41
C ALA A 10 -7.67 11.38 14.43
N ILE A 11 -8.57 10.46 14.78
CA ILE A 11 -8.31 9.40 15.75
C ILE A 11 -7.30 8.41 15.18
N ARG A 12 -7.53 7.90 13.97
CA ARG A 12 -6.61 6.96 13.31
C ARG A 12 -5.25 7.59 13.06
N SER A 13 -5.22 8.84 12.59
CA SER A 13 -3.97 9.56 12.34
C SER A 13 -3.14 9.69 13.61
N THR A 14 -3.77 10.04 14.72
CA THR A 14 -3.10 10.17 16.02
C THR A 14 -2.54 8.82 16.49
N LEU A 15 -3.34 7.77 16.43
CA LEU A 15 -2.92 6.42 16.83
C LEU A 15 -1.75 5.92 15.99
N LEU A 16 -1.80 6.09 14.68
CA LEU A 16 -0.73 5.64 13.79
C LEU A 16 0.57 6.37 14.02
N LYS A 17 0.54 7.65 14.38
CA LYS A 17 1.74 8.41 14.72
C LYS A 17 2.37 7.92 16.03
N GLN A 18 1.57 7.41 16.95
CA GLN A 18 2.03 6.96 18.27
C GLN A 18 2.63 5.56 18.26
N VAL A 19 2.27 4.72 17.28
CA VAL A 19 2.72 3.32 17.24
C VAL A 19 4.02 3.12 16.47
N ALA A 20 4.64 4.17 15.96
CA ALA A 20 5.91 4.07 15.25
C ALA A 20 7.01 3.55 16.17
N PRO A 21 7.85 2.60 15.72
CA PRO A 21 9.00 2.12 16.51
C PRO A 21 9.96 3.26 16.85
N PRO A 22 10.74 3.13 17.94
CA PRO A 22 11.75 4.13 18.30
C PRO A 22 12.71 4.43 17.15
N GLY A 23 12.97 5.71 16.91
CA GLY A 23 13.85 6.15 15.84
C GLY A 23 13.18 6.26 14.46
N ILE A 24 11.91 5.88 14.35
CA ILE A 24 11.13 5.98 13.11
C ILE A 24 10.09 7.08 13.26
N LYS A 25 10.09 8.03 12.32
CA LYS A 25 9.08 9.08 12.25
C LYS A 25 7.90 8.58 11.42
N SER A 26 6.70 8.58 12.01
CA SER A 26 5.47 8.20 11.34
C SER A 26 4.68 9.43 10.90
N SER A 27 4.14 9.40 9.69
CA SER A 27 3.26 10.44 9.18
C SER A 27 2.07 9.80 8.46
N VAL A 28 0.91 10.45 8.55
CA VAL A 28 -0.29 10.06 7.83
C VAL A 28 -0.64 11.20 6.88
N VAL A 29 -0.72 10.90 5.59
CA VAL A 29 -0.95 11.89 4.55
C VAL A 29 -1.95 11.35 3.53
N ASP A 30 -2.63 12.24 2.81
CA ASP A 30 -3.39 11.82 1.65
C ASP A 30 -2.45 11.44 0.49
N VAL A 31 -2.99 10.80 -0.55
CA VAL A 31 -2.18 10.30 -1.67
C VAL A 31 -1.50 11.45 -2.40
N ASP A 32 -2.19 12.55 -2.63
CA ASP A 32 -1.63 13.70 -3.35
C ASP A 32 -0.46 14.33 -2.60
N LYS A 33 -0.58 14.44 -1.28
CA LYS A 33 0.51 14.94 -0.43
C LYS A 33 1.69 13.97 -0.42
N ALA A 34 1.43 12.66 -0.39
CA ALA A 34 2.48 11.65 -0.46
C ALA A 34 3.29 11.76 -1.75
N VAL A 35 2.64 12.00 -2.89
CA VAL A 35 3.31 12.22 -4.17
C VAL A 35 4.20 13.46 -4.10
N ARG A 36 3.72 14.56 -3.54
CA ARG A 36 4.51 15.79 -3.40
C ARG A 36 5.74 15.59 -2.51
N VAL A 37 5.58 14.87 -1.40
CA VAL A 37 6.70 14.55 -0.48
C VAL A 37 7.72 13.67 -1.20
N TYR A 38 7.29 12.64 -1.91
CA TYR A 38 8.19 11.76 -2.65
C TYR A 38 9.02 12.51 -3.68
N ASN A 39 8.42 13.46 -4.38
CA ASN A 39 9.08 14.26 -5.42
C ASN A 39 9.87 15.45 -4.88
N ASN A 40 9.84 15.72 -3.58
CA ASN A 40 10.55 16.84 -2.96
C ASN A 40 12.03 16.51 -2.79
N PRO A 41 12.96 17.28 -3.38
CA PRO A 41 14.40 17.03 -3.24
C PRO A 41 14.92 16.99 -1.80
N LYS A 42 14.23 17.65 -0.86
CA LYS A 42 14.57 17.65 0.56
C LYS A 42 14.56 16.23 1.15
N TYR A 43 13.75 15.34 0.60
CA TYR A 43 13.59 13.96 1.10
C TYR A 43 14.23 12.92 0.18
N ALA A 44 15.09 13.35 -0.78
CA ALA A 44 15.68 12.44 -1.77
C ALA A 44 16.50 11.30 -1.15
N ASP A 45 17.20 11.57 -0.04
CA ASP A 45 18.03 10.59 0.66
C ASP A 45 17.34 9.90 1.83
N THR A 46 16.04 10.17 2.03
CA THR A 46 15.28 9.59 3.13
C THR A 46 14.75 8.21 2.75
N LYS A 47 15.07 7.21 3.57
CA LYS A 47 14.45 5.88 3.42
C LYS A 47 13.03 5.95 3.94
N CYS A 48 12.09 5.48 3.15
CA CYS A 48 10.68 5.61 3.46
C CYS A 48 9.96 4.27 3.23
N LEU A 49 9.17 3.85 4.21
CA LEU A 49 8.23 2.75 4.08
C LEU A 49 6.85 3.34 3.81
N LEU A 50 6.30 3.05 2.64
CA LEU A 50 4.98 3.51 2.24
C LEU A 50 3.93 2.45 2.58
N LEU A 51 2.92 2.81 3.36
CA LEU A 51 1.84 1.93 3.77
C LEU A 51 0.51 2.40 3.17
N PHE A 52 -0.25 1.47 2.63
CA PHE A 52 -1.52 1.73 1.95
C PHE A 52 -2.60 0.80 2.49
N THR A 53 -3.85 1.23 2.38
CA THR A 53 -5.00 0.41 2.77
C THR A 53 -5.67 -0.29 1.59
N ASN A 54 -5.34 0.11 0.35
CA ASN A 54 -5.92 -0.48 -0.85
C ASN A 54 -4.97 -0.30 -2.06
N PRO A 55 -5.12 -1.14 -3.10
CA PRO A 55 -4.24 -1.06 -4.27
C PRO A 55 -4.54 0.13 -5.18
N THR A 56 -5.74 0.69 -5.13
CA THR A 56 -6.11 1.84 -5.94
C THR A 56 -5.26 3.06 -5.57
N SER A 57 -5.01 3.28 -4.28
CA SER A 57 -4.13 4.37 -3.81
C SER A 57 -2.70 4.20 -4.30
N VAL A 58 -2.19 2.96 -4.30
CA VAL A 58 -0.85 2.66 -4.84
C VAL A 58 -0.79 2.98 -6.33
N LEU A 59 -1.79 2.56 -7.08
CA LEU A 59 -1.88 2.83 -8.52
C LEU A 59 -1.89 4.33 -8.81
N ARG A 60 -2.62 5.11 -8.03
CA ARG A 60 -2.64 6.58 -8.15
C ARG A 60 -1.23 7.17 -8.00
N MET A 61 -0.47 6.71 -7.02
CA MET A 61 0.90 7.17 -6.82
C MET A 61 1.81 6.80 -7.98
N VAL A 62 1.72 5.58 -8.48
CA VAL A 62 2.51 5.11 -9.62
C VAL A 62 2.19 5.92 -10.88
N GLU A 63 0.91 6.16 -11.14
CA GLU A 63 0.47 6.98 -12.27
C GLU A 63 0.91 8.44 -12.16
N ALA A 64 1.12 8.93 -10.95
CA ALA A 64 1.62 10.27 -10.69
C ALA A 64 3.15 10.40 -10.79
N GLY A 65 3.85 9.32 -11.13
CA GLY A 65 5.30 9.32 -11.37
C GLY A 65 6.15 8.77 -10.23
N VAL A 66 5.56 8.22 -9.18
CA VAL A 66 6.31 7.58 -8.10
C VAL A 66 6.86 6.24 -8.59
N ASP A 67 8.18 6.05 -8.48
CA ASP A 67 8.86 4.83 -8.94
C ASP A 67 8.79 3.74 -7.87
N ILE A 68 7.78 2.88 -7.98
CA ILE A 68 7.59 1.72 -7.11
C ILE A 68 7.90 0.47 -7.93
N LYS A 69 8.83 -0.37 -7.45
CA LYS A 69 9.27 -1.57 -8.17
C LYS A 69 8.65 -2.86 -7.66
N SER A 70 8.31 -2.90 -6.37
CA SER A 70 7.70 -4.06 -5.75
C SER A 70 6.73 -3.63 -4.66
N ILE A 71 5.70 -4.46 -4.44
CA ILE A 71 4.67 -4.22 -3.44
C ILE A 71 4.45 -5.51 -2.67
N ASN A 72 4.42 -5.41 -1.34
CA ASN A 72 4.03 -6.52 -0.48
C ASN A 72 2.60 -6.34 -0.02
N ILE A 73 1.78 -7.36 -0.20
CA ILE A 73 0.42 -7.41 0.31
C ILE A 73 0.45 -8.21 1.61
N GLY A 74 0.44 -7.50 2.73
CA GLY A 74 0.49 -8.12 4.06
C GLY A 74 -0.85 -8.71 4.49
N GLY A 75 -1.95 -8.14 4.02
CA GLY A 75 -3.30 -8.62 4.29
C GLY A 75 -4.33 -7.64 3.76
N MET A 76 -5.49 -8.16 3.40
CA MET A 76 -6.65 -7.36 3.00
C MET A 76 -7.89 -8.02 3.58
N SER A 77 -8.54 -7.33 4.52
CA SER A 77 -9.67 -7.86 5.26
C SER A 77 -10.88 -8.13 4.37
N PHE A 78 -11.63 -9.17 4.73
CA PHE A 78 -12.90 -9.45 4.06
C PHE A 78 -13.91 -8.34 4.37
N LYS A 79 -14.61 -7.88 3.34
CA LYS A 79 -15.74 -6.97 3.44
C LYS A 79 -16.81 -7.43 2.47
N GLU A 80 -18.04 -6.98 2.66
CA GLU A 80 -19.13 -7.28 1.74
C GLU A 80 -18.76 -6.90 0.30
N GLY A 81 -19.02 -7.78 -0.64
CA GLY A 81 -18.64 -7.59 -2.05
C GLY A 81 -17.24 -8.07 -2.42
N LYS A 82 -16.45 -8.51 -1.43
CA LYS A 82 -15.12 -9.09 -1.67
C LYS A 82 -15.16 -10.61 -1.62
N HIS A 83 -14.23 -11.25 -2.31
CA HIS A 83 -14.01 -12.68 -2.20
C HIS A 83 -12.58 -12.98 -1.75
N GLN A 84 -12.43 -14.04 -0.99
CA GLN A 84 -11.15 -14.44 -0.43
C GLN A 84 -10.32 -15.20 -1.46
N ILE A 85 -9.09 -14.74 -1.68
CA ILE A 85 -8.14 -15.42 -2.58
C ILE A 85 -7.05 -16.16 -1.82
N THR A 86 -6.74 -15.73 -0.59
CA THR A 86 -5.85 -16.45 0.35
C THR A 86 -6.42 -16.28 1.76
N GLY A 87 -5.83 -16.96 2.74
CA GLY A 87 -6.24 -16.84 4.14
C GLY A 87 -6.18 -15.42 4.70
N ALA A 88 -5.34 -14.56 4.13
CA ALA A 88 -5.14 -13.20 4.63
C ALA A 88 -5.66 -12.11 3.66
N VAL A 89 -6.00 -12.47 2.43
CA VAL A 89 -6.32 -11.48 1.37
C VAL A 89 -7.67 -11.75 0.75
N SER A 90 -8.53 -10.74 0.79
CA SER A 90 -9.82 -10.70 0.10
C SER A 90 -9.85 -9.48 -0.82
N VAL A 91 -10.43 -9.61 -2.00
CA VAL A 91 -10.44 -8.58 -3.04
C VAL A 91 -11.82 -8.42 -3.66
N ASN A 92 -12.09 -7.23 -4.18
CA ASN A 92 -13.24 -6.96 -5.05
C ASN A 92 -12.75 -6.69 -6.48
N ASP A 93 -13.68 -6.43 -7.40
CA ASP A 93 -13.33 -6.20 -8.80
C ASP A 93 -12.42 -4.97 -8.99
N GLU A 94 -12.63 -3.92 -8.20
CA GLU A 94 -11.81 -2.71 -8.21
C GLU A 94 -10.38 -3.01 -7.78
N ASP A 95 -10.21 -3.80 -6.72
CA ASP A 95 -8.89 -4.24 -6.25
C ASP A 95 -8.17 -5.06 -7.33
N ILE A 96 -8.88 -5.99 -7.96
CA ILE A 96 -8.33 -6.84 -9.02
C ILE A 96 -7.86 -5.98 -10.21
N ALA A 97 -8.67 -5.01 -10.62
CA ALA A 97 -8.31 -4.11 -11.72
C ALA A 97 -7.04 -3.30 -11.40
N ALA A 98 -6.93 -2.80 -10.16
CA ALA A 98 -5.74 -2.06 -9.73
C ALA A 98 -4.50 -2.95 -9.70
N PHE A 99 -4.59 -4.17 -9.19
CA PHE A 99 -3.47 -5.11 -9.18
C PHE A 99 -3.01 -5.48 -10.59
N LYS A 100 -3.94 -5.72 -11.51
CA LYS A 100 -3.61 -6.02 -12.91
C LYS A 100 -2.89 -4.85 -13.57
N ALA A 101 -3.36 -3.62 -13.34
CA ALA A 101 -2.73 -2.42 -13.87
C ALA A 101 -1.30 -2.25 -13.31
N LEU A 102 -1.09 -2.50 -12.03
CA LEU A 102 0.23 -2.45 -11.40
C LEU A 102 1.17 -3.51 -11.98
N ASN A 103 0.67 -4.73 -12.20
CA ASN A 103 1.44 -5.80 -12.81
C ASN A 103 1.85 -5.46 -14.24
N GLU A 104 0.97 -4.84 -15.02
CA GLU A 104 1.26 -4.40 -16.39
C GLU A 104 2.36 -3.34 -16.46
N LYS A 105 2.54 -2.57 -15.38
CA LYS A 105 3.62 -1.59 -15.25
C LYS A 105 4.96 -2.20 -14.84
N GLY A 106 5.03 -3.52 -14.72
CA GLY A 106 6.25 -4.24 -14.35
C GLY A 106 6.53 -4.28 -12.85
N ILE A 107 5.55 -3.97 -12.02
CA ILE A 107 5.70 -3.98 -10.56
C ILE A 107 5.49 -5.39 -10.03
N GLU A 108 6.42 -5.87 -9.21
CA GLU A 108 6.29 -7.18 -8.55
C GLU A 108 5.27 -7.09 -7.41
N LEU A 109 4.29 -7.98 -7.42
CA LEU A 109 3.26 -8.07 -6.39
C LEU A 109 3.42 -9.39 -5.63
N GLU A 110 3.72 -9.32 -4.34
CA GLU A 110 3.88 -10.51 -3.51
C GLU A 110 2.94 -10.48 -2.30
N ILE A 111 2.53 -11.66 -1.86
CA ILE A 111 1.76 -11.82 -0.63
C ILE A 111 2.69 -12.42 0.43
N ARG A 112 2.89 -11.67 1.51
CA ARG A 112 3.71 -12.11 2.64
C ARG A 112 3.25 -11.36 3.88
N LYS A 113 2.65 -12.08 4.83
CA LYS A 113 2.11 -11.48 6.06
C LYS A 113 3.22 -10.98 6.97
N VAL A 114 4.29 -11.77 7.11
CA VAL A 114 5.50 -11.41 7.86
C VAL A 114 6.72 -11.83 7.04
N ASN A 115 7.91 -11.28 7.38
CA ASN A 115 9.13 -11.52 6.61
C ASN A 115 9.61 -12.97 6.61
N THR A 116 9.15 -13.78 7.56
CA THR A 116 9.46 -15.23 7.65
C THR A 116 8.53 -16.10 6.81
N ASP A 117 7.44 -15.53 6.28
CA ASP A 117 6.50 -16.28 5.43
C ASP A 117 7.11 -16.57 4.06
N LYS A 118 6.66 -17.69 3.46
CA LYS A 118 7.00 -18.01 2.09
C LYS A 118 6.40 -16.96 1.14
N LYS A 119 7.19 -16.49 0.19
CA LYS A 119 6.76 -15.55 -0.83
C LYS A 119 5.75 -16.22 -1.77
N VAL A 120 4.57 -15.61 -1.91
CA VAL A 120 3.53 -16.04 -2.86
C VAL A 120 3.28 -14.90 -3.84
N MET A 121 3.32 -15.18 -5.13
CA MET A 121 3.03 -14.16 -6.14
C MET A 121 1.54 -13.92 -6.24
N LEU A 122 1.12 -12.66 -6.08
CA LEU A 122 -0.29 -12.30 -6.12
C LEU A 122 -0.98 -12.73 -7.41
N MET A 123 -0.31 -12.54 -8.56
CA MET A 123 -0.90 -12.87 -9.86
C MET A 123 -1.18 -14.36 -10.04
N ASP A 124 -0.47 -15.23 -9.31
CA ASP A 124 -0.71 -16.67 -9.36
C ASP A 124 -2.02 -17.07 -8.68
N VAL A 125 -2.49 -16.30 -7.70
CA VAL A 125 -3.72 -16.57 -6.95
C VAL A 125 -4.91 -15.73 -7.40
N LEU A 126 -4.69 -14.71 -8.24
CA LEU A 126 -5.74 -13.84 -8.78
C LEU A 126 -6.49 -14.44 -9.99
N LYS A 127 -6.09 -15.57 -10.44
CA LYS A 127 -6.66 -16.21 -11.64
C LYS A 127 -8.13 -16.57 -11.49
#